data_59ba17394337d260cfe770e2ce18b0f7
#
_entry.id   59ba17394337d260cfe770e2ce18b0f7
#
_cell.length_a   1.000
_cell.length_b   1.000
_cell.length_c   1.000
_cell.angle_alpha   90.00
_cell.angle_beta   90.00
_cell.angle_gamma   90.00
#
_symmetry.space_group_name_H-M   'P 1'
#
loop_
_entity.id
_entity.type
_entity.pdbx_description
1 polymer ?
#
loop_
_entity_poly.entity_id
_entity_poly.type
_entity_poly.pdbx_seq_one_letter_code
_entity_poly.pdbx_strand_id
1 'polypeptide(L)'
;AEPLKNHYNDPFVQVTKAIAACPLPRGPFMTEREAQAEAHPRIERGTTCFMAGKCKEPNAYRYDAKIAERAQTAVVDAVRKTPALAKSSVWLTVQRRFVFAQGCVGDRRHITHWEALLRAVPDVEYVSADFAVGSTAKQFQRVPYPVMPTGNAKLP
;
A
#
# COMPACT_ATOMS: atom_id res chain seq x y z
N ALA A 1 21.11 12.05 -6.15
CA ALA A 1 19.98 11.81 -5.26
C ALA A 1 20.30 10.64 -4.32
N GLU A 2 19.91 10.75 -3.06
CA GLU A 2 20.09 9.67 -2.10
C GLU A 2 19.34 8.41 -2.55
N PRO A 3 19.94 7.22 -2.44
CA PRO A 3 19.25 5.99 -2.80
C PRO A 3 18.08 5.73 -1.85
N LEU A 4 17.00 5.21 -2.41
CA LEU A 4 15.83 4.79 -1.67
C LEU A 4 15.86 3.28 -1.50
N LYS A 5 15.58 2.83 -0.28
CA LYS A 5 15.51 1.40 0.05
C LYS A 5 14.31 1.14 0.95
N ASN A 6 13.81 -0.07 0.90
CA ASN A 6 12.81 -0.53 1.85
C ASN A 6 13.54 -1.02 3.11
N HIS A 7 13.97 -0.06 3.94
CA HIS A 7 14.85 -0.32 5.10
C HIS A 7 14.22 -1.25 6.14
N TYR A 8 12.91 -1.24 6.27
CA TYR A 8 12.21 -2.04 7.27
C TYR A 8 11.55 -3.27 6.68
N ASN A 9 11.77 -3.51 5.38
CA ASN A 9 11.20 -4.66 4.69
C ASN A 9 9.67 -4.76 4.84
N ASP A 10 9.01 -3.60 4.81
CA ASP A 10 7.56 -3.56 4.84
C ASP A 10 7.00 -4.16 3.54
N PRO A 11 5.92 -4.93 3.60
CA PRO A 11 5.33 -5.49 2.39
C PRO A 11 4.92 -4.40 1.41
N PHE A 12 5.33 -4.56 0.16
CA PHE A 12 4.97 -3.67 -0.93
C PHE A 12 4.75 -4.50 -2.18
N VAL A 13 3.52 -4.49 -2.71
CA VAL A 13 3.15 -5.37 -3.82
C VAL A 13 2.20 -4.68 -4.78
N GLN A 14 2.42 -4.88 -6.07
CA GLN A 14 1.48 -4.45 -7.10
C GLN A 14 0.44 -5.54 -7.33
N VAL A 15 -0.84 -5.20 -7.15
CA VAL A 15 -1.94 -6.17 -7.22
C VAL A 15 -2.74 -6.09 -8.53
N THR A 16 -2.72 -4.95 -9.23
CA THR A 16 -3.26 -4.79 -10.59
C THR A 16 -2.31 -3.95 -11.44
N LYS A 17 -2.32 -4.14 -12.77
CA LYS A 17 -1.30 -3.58 -13.68
C LYS A 17 -1.86 -3.07 -14.99
N ALA A 18 -3.15 -2.77 -15.08
CA ALA A 18 -3.79 -2.47 -16.37
C ALA A 18 -3.49 -1.07 -16.93
N ILE A 19 -3.12 -0.12 -16.08
CA ILE A 19 -2.89 1.27 -16.47
C ILE A 19 -1.38 1.58 -16.47
N ALA A 20 -0.74 1.41 -17.62
CA ALA A 20 0.71 1.57 -17.75
C ALA A 20 1.19 3.00 -17.41
N ALA A 21 0.36 4.02 -17.65
CA ALA A 21 0.71 5.41 -17.37
C ALA A 21 0.63 5.77 -15.88
N CYS A 22 0.13 4.88 -15.03
CA CYS A 22 -0.01 5.15 -13.60
C CYS A 22 1.36 5.24 -12.92
N PRO A 23 1.69 6.36 -12.25
CA PRO A 23 2.99 6.52 -11.61
C PRO A 23 3.20 5.54 -10.47
N LEU A 24 4.41 5.01 -10.39
CA LEU A 24 4.81 4.10 -9.32
C LEU A 24 4.83 4.84 -7.99
N PRO A 25 4.10 4.38 -6.97
CA PRO A 25 4.18 4.97 -5.64
C PRO A 25 5.54 4.79 -5.01
N ARG A 26 5.93 5.75 -4.17
CA ARG A 26 7.14 5.61 -3.38
C ARG A 26 7.01 4.47 -2.36
N GLY A 27 5.83 4.22 -1.85
CA GLY A 27 5.57 3.13 -0.91
C GLY A 27 6.44 3.20 0.33
N PRO A 28 7.01 2.05 0.77
CA PRO A 28 7.86 2.00 1.97
C PRO A 28 9.32 2.35 1.70
N PHE A 29 9.66 2.81 0.49
CA PHE A 29 11.03 3.16 0.15
C PHE A 29 11.39 4.51 0.75
N MET A 30 12.54 4.58 1.39
CA MET A 30 12.99 5.78 2.07
C MET A 30 14.50 5.92 2.00
N THR A 31 14.98 7.16 2.21
CA THR A 31 16.41 7.42 2.38
C THR A 31 16.88 6.87 3.72
N GLU A 32 18.18 6.72 3.88
CA GLU A 32 18.75 6.29 5.16
C GLU A 32 18.40 7.27 6.30
N ARG A 33 18.43 8.57 6.00
CA ARG A 33 18.05 9.60 6.98
C ARG A 33 16.61 9.45 7.44
N GLU A 34 15.70 9.23 6.51
CA GLU A 34 14.29 8.98 6.82
C GLU A 34 14.12 7.70 7.64
N ALA A 35 14.86 6.65 7.30
CA ALA A 35 14.83 5.39 8.04
C ALA A 35 15.30 5.57 9.48
N GLN A 36 16.37 6.34 9.69
CA GLN A 36 16.86 6.65 11.03
C GLN A 36 15.83 7.45 11.84
N ALA A 37 15.17 8.41 11.20
CA ALA A 37 14.12 9.21 11.84
C ALA A 37 12.89 8.37 12.20
N GLU A 38 12.61 7.28 11.46
CA GLU A 38 11.48 6.38 11.71
C GLU A 38 11.76 5.35 12.81
N ALA A 39 13.03 5.09 13.15
CA ALA A 39 13.39 3.97 14.02
C ALA A 39 12.67 4.02 15.38
N HIS A 40 12.73 5.14 16.07
CA HIS A 40 12.10 5.28 17.39
C HIS A 40 10.57 5.31 17.32
N PRO A 41 9.94 6.10 16.43
CA PRO A 41 8.49 6.04 16.25
C PRO A 41 7.96 4.65 15.92
N ARG A 42 8.70 3.85 15.14
CA ARG A 42 8.28 2.49 14.81
C ARG A 42 8.21 1.59 16.04
N ILE A 43 9.14 1.75 16.97
CA ILE A 43 9.13 0.97 18.21
C ILE A 43 7.83 1.28 18.99
N GLU A 44 7.50 2.54 19.15
CA GLU A 44 6.29 2.96 19.86
C GLU A 44 5.01 2.49 19.16
N ARG A 45 4.90 2.72 17.84
CA ARG A 45 3.75 2.30 17.04
C ARG A 45 3.59 0.78 17.05
N GLY A 46 4.70 0.05 17.05
CA GLY A 46 4.68 -1.40 17.03
C GLY A 46 4.07 -2.00 18.29
N THR A 47 4.23 -1.37 19.46
CA THR A 47 3.78 -1.91 20.72
C THR A 47 2.39 -1.42 21.15
N THR A 48 1.86 -0.36 20.55
CA THR A 48 0.61 0.28 20.95
C THR A 48 -0.58 -0.69 20.96
N CYS A 49 -0.72 -1.49 19.91
CA CYS A 49 -1.83 -2.43 19.80
C CYS A 49 -1.81 -3.49 20.90
N PHE A 50 -0.65 -4.05 21.17
CA PHE A 50 -0.47 -5.05 22.23
C PHE A 50 -0.71 -4.44 23.62
N MET A 51 -0.13 -3.28 23.87
CA MET A 51 -0.30 -2.58 25.16
C MET A 51 -1.76 -2.20 25.41
N ALA A 52 -2.53 -1.93 24.37
CA ALA A 52 -3.97 -1.65 24.48
C ALA A 52 -4.83 -2.91 24.57
N GLY A 53 -4.23 -4.09 24.53
CA GLY A 53 -4.97 -5.35 24.60
C GLY A 53 -5.74 -5.68 23.31
N LYS A 54 -5.42 -5.02 22.20
CA LYS A 54 -6.16 -5.15 20.93
C LYS A 54 -5.55 -6.15 19.97
N CYS A 55 -4.33 -6.61 20.20
CA CYS A 55 -3.71 -7.65 19.36
C CYS A 55 -2.85 -8.59 20.21
N LYS A 56 -2.65 -9.79 19.68
CA LYS A 56 -1.93 -10.87 20.38
C LYS A 56 -0.42 -10.76 20.22
N GLU A 57 0.03 -10.27 19.06
CA GLU A 57 1.46 -10.10 18.82
C GLU A 57 2.00 -8.88 19.55
N PRO A 58 3.17 -9.00 20.22
CA PRO A 58 3.78 -7.87 20.93
C PRO A 58 4.14 -6.71 20.01
N ASN A 59 4.35 -6.97 18.72
CA ASN A 59 4.70 -5.98 17.73
C ASN A 59 3.72 -6.07 16.55
N ALA A 60 2.99 -4.98 16.31
CA ALA A 60 1.97 -4.91 15.25
C ALA A 60 2.54 -5.13 13.84
N TYR A 61 3.81 -4.79 13.61
CA TYR A 61 4.47 -5.03 12.31
C TYR A 61 4.60 -6.50 11.96
N ARG A 62 4.51 -7.39 12.94
CA ARG A 62 4.58 -8.85 12.69
C ARG A 62 3.38 -9.40 11.93
N TYR A 63 2.26 -8.69 11.92
CA TYR A 63 1.07 -9.09 11.16
C TYR A 63 1.19 -8.80 9.68
N ASP A 64 2.11 -7.90 9.27
CA ASP A 64 2.07 -7.26 7.97
C ASP A 64 2.29 -8.22 6.80
N ALA A 65 3.22 -9.16 6.91
CA ALA A 65 3.47 -10.13 5.85
C ALA A 65 2.23 -10.98 5.57
N LYS A 66 1.52 -11.41 6.62
CA LYS A 66 0.31 -12.21 6.47
C LYS A 66 -0.86 -11.38 5.92
N ILE A 67 -0.96 -10.14 6.36
CA ILE A 67 -1.96 -9.22 5.82
C ILE A 67 -1.74 -9.03 4.31
N ALA A 68 -0.50 -8.79 3.89
CA ALA A 68 -0.17 -8.62 2.48
C ALA A 68 -0.53 -9.85 1.64
N GLU A 69 -0.24 -11.04 2.15
CA GLU A 69 -0.60 -12.30 1.50
C GLU A 69 -2.11 -12.43 1.34
N ARG A 70 -2.86 -12.21 2.42
CA ARG A 70 -4.33 -12.29 2.41
C ARG A 70 -4.97 -11.21 1.55
N ALA A 71 -4.39 -10.02 1.52
CA ALA A 71 -4.87 -8.92 0.68
C ALA A 71 -4.74 -9.27 -0.81
N GLN A 72 -3.63 -9.88 -1.23
CA GLN A 72 -3.45 -10.33 -2.60
C GLN A 72 -4.51 -11.35 -3.00
N THR A 73 -4.79 -12.31 -2.14
CA THR A 73 -5.86 -13.30 -2.36
C THR A 73 -7.22 -12.62 -2.46
N ALA A 74 -7.50 -11.67 -1.57
CA ALA A 74 -8.76 -10.92 -1.58
C ALA A 74 -8.96 -10.14 -2.90
N VAL A 75 -7.88 -9.56 -3.43
CA VAL A 75 -7.93 -8.84 -4.71
C VAL A 75 -8.22 -9.80 -5.87
N VAL A 76 -7.57 -10.95 -5.91
CA VAL A 76 -7.84 -11.97 -6.94
C VAL A 76 -9.32 -12.37 -6.92
N ASP A 77 -9.87 -12.62 -5.74
CA ASP A 77 -11.29 -12.98 -5.60
C ASP A 77 -12.23 -11.84 -6.02
N ALA A 78 -11.91 -10.61 -5.61
CA ALA A 78 -12.71 -9.43 -5.95
C ALA A 78 -12.74 -9.17 -7.45
N VAL A 79 -11.60 -9.31 -8.13
CA VAL A 79 -11.49 -9.16 -9.58
C VAL A 79 -12.28 -10.25 -10.31
N ARG A 80 -12.28 -11.48 -9.78
CA ARG A 80 -13.06 -12.57 -10.36
C ARG A 80 -14.56 -12.27 -10.31
N LYS A 81 -15.03 -11.72 -9.18
CA LYS A 81 -16.45 -11.38 -8.98
C LYS A 81 -16.86 -10.08 -9.67
N THR A 82 -15.94 -9.13 -9.75
CA THR A 82 -16.16 -7.81 -10.34
C THR A 82 -14.98 -7.49 -11.28
N PRO A 83 -15.01 -8.02 -12.53
CA PRO A 83 -13.87 -7.87 -13.45
C PRO A 83 -13.46 -6.43 -13.75
N ALA A 84 -14.36 -5.46 -13.60
CA ALA A 84 -14.06 -4.05 -13.83
C ALA A 84 -12.98 -3.53 -12.87
N LEU A 85 -12.79 -4.14 -11.69
CA LEU A 85 -11.73 -3.76 -10.75
C LEU A 85 -10.33 -3.99 -11.32
N ALA A 86 -10.20 -4.90 -12.28
CA ALA A 86 -8.92 -5.14 -12.95
C ALA A 86 -8.47 -3.98 -13.83
N LYS A 87 -9.35 -3.04 -14.17
CA LYS A 87 -9.03 -1.83 -14.94
C LYS A 87 -8.42 -0.77 -14.04
N SER A 88 -7.29 -1.10 -13.46
CA SER A 88 -6.59 -0.29 -12.46
C SER A 88 -5.12 -0.67 -12.42
N SER A 89 -4.31 0.20 -11.81
CA SER A 89 -2.94 -0.14 -11.39
C SER A 89 -2.82 0.24 -9.94
N VAL A 90 -2.78 -0.75 -9.06
CA VAL A 90 -2.83 -0.56 -7.62
C VAL A 90 -1.66 -1.26 -6.93
N TRP A 91 -1.02 -0.55 -6.04
CA TRP A 91 0.03 -1.04 -5.15
C TRP A 91 -0.45 -0.97 -3.70
N LEU A 92 -0.06 -1.96 -2.92
CA LEU A 92 -0.36 -2.03 -1.49
C LEU A 92 0.95 -1.95 -0.70
N THR A 93 0.96 -1.11 0.32
CA THR A 93 1.99 -1.09 1.36
C THR A 93 1.32 -1.45 2.67
N VAL A 94 1.92 -2.33 3.47
CA VAL A 94 1.37 -2.72 4.76
C VAL A 94 2.35 -2.36 5.86
N GLN A 95 1.89 -1.59 6.85
CA GLN A 95 2.70 -1.15 7.99
C GLN A 95 1.85 -1.15 9.26
N ARG A 96 2.29 -1.84 10.30
CA ARG A 96 1.61 -1.92 11.59
C ARG A 96 0.10 -2.17 11.49
N ARG A 97 -0.29 -3.11 10.61
CA ARG A 97 -1.69 -3.48 10.32
C ARG A 97 -2.48 -2.41 9.56
N PHE A 98 -1.81 -1.37 9.07
CA PHE A 98 -2.39 -0.38 8.18
C PHE A 98 -2.10 -0.78 6.74
N VAL A 99 -3.11 -0.70 5.89
CA VAL A 99 -2.96 -0.95 4.44
C VAL A 99 -3.09 0.36 3.70
N PHE A 100 -2.03 0.72 2.98
CA PHE A 100 -2.01 1.90 2.12
C PHE A 100 -2.18 1.42 0.68
N ALA A 101 -3.32 1.74 0.08
CA ALA A 101 -3.60 1.42 -1.31
C ALA A 101 -3.39 2.66 -2.16
N GLN A 102 -2.46 2.60 -3.10
CA GLN A 102 -2.06 3.74 -3.92
C GLN A 102 -2.01 3.32 -5.38
N GLY A 103 -2.37 4.22 -6.26
CA GLY A 103 -2.35 3.96 -7.68
C GLY A 103 -3.45 4.67 -8.44
N CYS A 104 -3.93 4.02 -9.50
CA CYS A 104 -4.90 4.60 -10.42
C CYS A 104 -6.06 3.64 -10.65
N VAL A 105 -7.27 4.17 -10.66
CA VAL A 105 -8.48 3.43 -10.96
C VAL A 105 -9.20 4.07 -12.15
N GLY A 106 -9.87 3.24 -12.94
CA GLY A 106 -10.58 3.73 -14.13
C GLY A 106 -11.91 4.41 -13.81
N ASP A 107 -12.45 4.17 -12.64
CA ASP A 107 -13.76 4.68 -12.24
C ASP A 107 -13.73 5.03 -10.75
N ARG A 108 -14.20 6.24 -10.43
CA ARG A 108 -14.27 6.74 -9.05
C ARG A 108 -15.10 5.83 -8.13
N ARG A 109 -16.11 5.18 -8.68
CA ARG A 109 -16.98 4.26 -7.92
C ARG A 109 -16.22 3.06 -7.35
N HIS A 110 -15.09 2.69 -7.95
CA HIS A 110 -14.29 1.57 -7.49
C HIS A 110 -13.51 1.87 -6.23
N ILE A 111 -13.31 3.14 -5.87
CA ILE A 111 -12.53 3.52 -4.68
C ILE A 111 -13.15 2.92 -3.41
N THR A 112 -14.46 3.09 -3.23
CA THR A 112 -15.16 2.51 -2.06
C THR A 112 -15.12 0.99 -2.08
N HIS A 113 -15.16 0.37 -3.25
CA HIS A 113 -15.06 -1.08 -3.38
C HIS A 113 -13.66 -1.56 -2.91
N TRP A 114 -12.60 -0.89 -3.36
CA TRP A 114 -11.23 -1.18 -2.90
C TRP A 114 -11.10 -1.05 -1.39
N GLU A 115 -11.61 0.04 -0.83
CA GLU A 115 -11.59 0.25 0.62
C GLU A 115 -12.28 -0.88 1.38
N ALA A 116 -13.47 -1.27 0.92
CA ALA A 116 -14.26 -2.31 1.58
C ALA A 116 -13.57 -3.68 1.53
N LEU A 117 -13.03 -4.06 0.37
CA LEU A 117 -12.36 -5.35 0.24
C LEU A 117 -11.10 -5.45 1.09
N LEU A 118 -10.36 -4.36 1.23
CA LEU A 118 -9.13 -4.35 2.03
C LEU A 118 -9.44 -4.30 3.53
N ARG A 119 -10.49 -3.58 3.95
CA ARG A 119 -10.93 -3.58 5.34
C ARG A 119 -11.40 -4.95 5.82
N ALA A 120 -11.90 -5.78 4.91
CA ALA A 120 -12.36 -7.12 5.24
C ALA A 120 -11.23 -8.13 5.45
N VAL A 121 -9.99 -7.77 5.11
CA VAL A 121 -8.83 -8.65 5.33
C VAL A 121 -8.58 -8.79 6.84
N PRO A 122 -8.45 -10.03 7.36
CA PRO A 122 -8.22 -10.22 8.79
C PRO A 122 -6.97 -9.49 9.29
N ASP A 123 -7.05 -8.94 10.50
CA ASP A 123 -6.01 -8.21 11.21
C ASP A 123 -5.72 -6.81 10.68
N VAL A 124 -6.39 -6.35 9.65
CA VAL A 124 -6.26 -4.96 9.17
C VAL A 124 -6.95 -4.02 10.15
N GLU A 125 -6.21 -3.01 10.63
CA GLU A 125 -6.75 -2.00 11.52
C GLU A 125 -7.29 -0.80 10.76
N TYR A 126 -6.62 -0.38 9.68
CA TYR A 126 -6.98 0.82 8.94
C TYR A 126 -6.60 0.68 7.47
N VAL A 127 -7.41 1.24 6.59
CA VAL A 127 -7.13 1.31 5.15
C VAL A 127 -7.11 2.77 4.71
N SER A 128 -6.04 3.19 4.06
CA SER A 128 -5.92 4.48 3.40
C SER A 128 -5.84 4.24 1.90
N ALA A 129 -6.82 4.75 1.15
CA ALA A 129 -6.87 4.58 -0.29
C ALA A 129 -6.67 5.94 -0.98
N ASP A 130 -5.51 6.11 -1.62
CA ASP A 130 -5.15 7.32 -2.34
C ASP A 130 -5.01 7.00 -3.82
N PHE A 131 -6.10 7.18 -4.56
CA PHE A 131 -6.18 6.83 -5.97
C PHE A 131 -6.38 8.05 -6.86
N ALA A 132 -5.66 8.09 -8.00
CA ALA A 132 -6.01 8.94 -9.11
C ALA A 132 -7.04 8.22 -9.97
N VAL A 133 -7.95 8.97 -10.57
CA VAL A 133 -8.99 8.43 -11.45
C VAL A 133 -8.71 8.85 -12.89
N GLY A 134 -8.69 7.88 -13.80
CA GLY A 134 -8.45 8.15 -15.21
C GLY A 134 -7.79 6.98 -15.92
N SER A 135 -7.30 7.25 -17.13
CA SER A 135 -6.68 6.23 -17.97
C SER A 135 -5.48 6.74 -18.78
N THR A 136 -5.23 8.05 -18.80
CA THR A 136 -4.20 8.66 -19.63
C THR A 136 -3.09 9.31 -18.81
N ALA A 137 -1.89 9.37 -19.37
CA ALA A 137 -0.73 9.98 -18.71
C ALA A 137 -1.01 11.42 -18.28
N LYS A 138 -1.76 12.18 -19.06
CA LYS A 138 -2.11 13.56 -18.73
C LYS A 138 -2.91 13.66 -17.44
N GLN A 139 -3.83 12.72 -17.21
CA GLN A 139 -4.65 12.68 -16.00
C GLN A 139 -3.82 12.33 -14.76
N PHE A 140 -2.66 11.73 -14.93
CA PHE A 140 -1.78 11.29 -13.85
C PHE A 140 -0.54 12.17 -13.66
N GLN A 141 -0.53 13.38 -14.22
CA GLN A 141 0.55 14.33 -13.97
C GLN A 141 0.64 14.72 -12.48
N ARG A 142 -0.49 14.67 -11.78
CA ARG A 142 -0.58 14.85 -10.34
C ARG A 142 -1.42 13.73 -9.75
N VAL A 143 -0.83 13.01 -8.81
CA VAL A 143 -1.51 11.91 -8.12
C VAL A 143 -1.52 12.17 -6.61
N PRO A 144 -2.48 11.62 -5.86
CA PRO A 144 -2.65 11.91 -4.44
C PRO A 144 -1.75 11.07 -3.53
N TYR A 145 -0.59 10.65 -4.02
CA TYR A 145 0.38 9.90 -3.24
C TYR A 145 1.80 10.27 -3.66
N PRO A 146 2.80 10.06 -2.79
CA PRO A 146 4.21 10.26 -3.15
C PRO A 146 4.64 9.29 -4.25
N VAL A 147 5.26 9.82 -5.30
CA VAL A 147 5.71 9.06 -6.46
C VAL A 147 7.19 8.71 -6.32
N MET A 148 7.56 7.52 -6.79
CA MET A 148 8.95 7.12 -6.86
C MET A 148 9.73 8.07 -7.78
N PRO A 149 10.83 8.69 -7.30
CA PRO A 149 11.64 9.57 -8.16
C PRO A 149 12.22 8.83 -9.36
N THR A 150 12.31 9.53 -10.49
CA THR A 150 12.96 9.03 -11.70
C THR A 150 14.41 8.64 -11.39
N GLY A 151 14.86 7.48 -11.83
CA GLY A 151 16.19 6.97 -11.54
C GLY A 151 16.26 6.00 -10.37
N ASN A 152 15.22 5.92 -9.53
CA ASN A 152 15.10 4.93 -8.45
C ASN A 152 14.09 3.83 -8.80
N ALA A 153 13.81 3.64 -10.07
CA ALA A 153 12.74 2.76 -10.53
C ALA A 153 13.09 1.26 -10.53
N LYS A 154 14.26 0.87 -10.05
CA LYS A 154 14.62 -0.54 -9.93
C LYS A 154 14.02 -1.08 -8.63
N LEU A 155 12.81 -1.57 -8.74
CA LEU A 155 12.18 -2.31 -7.65
C LEU A 155 12.67 -3.76 -7.67
N PRO A 156 12.81 -4.34 -6.49
CA PRO A 156 13.06 -5.77 -6.40
C PRO A 156 11.88 -6.57 -6.94
#